data_2dab6010a8192863ddc1770580dcc347
#
_entry.id   2dab6010a8192863ddc1770580dcc347
#
_cell.length_a   1.000
_cell.length_b   1.000
_cell.length_c   1.000
_cell.angle_alpha   90.00
_cell.angle_beta   90.00
_cell.angle_gamma   90.00
#
_symmetry.space_group_name_H-M   'P 1'
#
loop_
_entity.id
_entity.type
_entity.pdbx_description
1 polymer ?
#
loop_
_entity_poly.entity_id
_entity_poly.type
_entity_poly.pdbx_seq_one_letter_code
_entity_poly.pdbx_strand_id
1 'polypeptide(L)'
;MNNKSFEYTCLFGGGAIRGAAYCGTVKAMEELGINPNTVAGSSVGSIIAGLIAVGYTAKELKDIFMQVNFELFRDLQFAIGPQFALSKGEVFLDWLRDLIEKKYYGENYKKGSHKAVTFSDLEKNLVIITTDLSSFECKEFSKCETPDFEVATAIRISCSMPGLMKPYEYNNRVLVDGDLQKSSPMWKLSKTLQPANERILEFRLEGDFEGNEKNTIEYINSLYSYATIIATEFIMDIYNEKDKFDYIVINTGDINIVDFNLAAEKRENLMLAGYQQTMDYFKNVLPKKKEKLLEIYTNIELSLKKIKKNITTNKVQKGKYILADLFVYLCDYVTIIDKCGYNAIKDFKSALYENIIHPPLFGKAKLKNEKYVFCLLEQLLIQINEKVQEYKEFLDV
;
A
#
# COMPACT_ATOMS: atom_id res chain seq x y z
N MET A 1 -17.00 -18.72 5.94
CA MET A 1 -15.62 -18.19 5.94
C MET A 1 -15.21 -17.99 7.39
N ASN A 2 -14.21 -18.70 7.87
CA ASN A 2 -13.68 -18.50 9.22
C ASN A 2 -13.03 -17.09 9.25
N ASN A 3 -13.58 -16.19 10.09
CA ASN A 3 -13.10 -14.84 10.30
C ASN A 3 -11.69 -14.83 10.95
N LYS A 4 -10.64 -15.25 10.22
CA LYS A 4 -9.32 -14.74 10.53
C LYS A 4 -9.28 -13.32 9.94
N SER A 5 -9.55 -12.31 10.75
CA SER A 5 -9.35 -10.91 10.38
C SER A 5 -7.88 -10.74 10.02
N PHE A 6 -7.60 -10.57 8.74
CA PHE A 6 -6.26 -10.17 8.33
C PHE A 6 -6.00 -8.77 8.87
N GLU A 7 -4.93 -8.61 9.63
CA GLU A 7 -4.45 -7.30 10.00
C GLU A 7 -3.75 -6.69 8.78
N TYR A 8 -4.45 -5.75 8.16
CA TYR A 8 -3.92 -5.00 7.01
C TYR A 8 -3.59 -3.57 7.41
N THR A 9 -2.46 -3.08 6.91
CA THR A 9 -2.25 -1.65 6.68
C THR A 9 -2.84 -1.32 5.32
N CYS A 10 -3.87 -0.48 5.27
CA CYS A 10 -4.56 -0.13 4.04
C CYS A 10 -4.08 1.22 3.49
N LEU A 11 -3.73 1.23 2.19
CA LEU A 11 -3.21 2.38 1.49
C LEU A 11 -4.17 2.78 0.37
N PHE A 12 -4.49 4.08 0.29
CA PHE A 12 -5.35 4.64 -0.74
C PHE A 12 -4.57 5.66 -1.57
N GLY A 13 -4.41 5.37 -2.86
CA GLY A 13 -3.76 6.27 -3.80
C GLY A 13 -4.65 7.43 -4.24
N GLY A 14 -4.08 8.35 -5.00
CA GLY A 14 -4.83 9.47 -5.56
C GLY A 14 -5.69 9.10 -6.76
N GLY A 15 -6.28 10.13 -7.39
CA GLY A 15 -7.16 9.97 -8.55
C GLY A 15 -8.29 10.99 -8.62
N ALA A 16 -8.21 12.07 -7.84
CA ALA A 16 -9.16 13.19 -7.82
C ALA A 16 -10.62 12.72 -7.71
N ILE A 17 -11.52 13.12 -8.64
CA ILE A 17 -12.95 12.79 -8.60
C ILE A 17 -13.23 11.28 -8.65
N ARG A 18 -12.32 10.48 -9.21
CA ARG A 18 -12.41 9.02 -9.26
C ARG A 18 -12.42 8.39 -7.86
N GLY A 19 -11.99 9.13 -6.82
CA GLY A 19 -12.02 8.71 -5.42
C GLY A 19 -13.39 8.26 -4.92
N ALA A 20 -14.49 8.60 -5.60
CA ALA A 20 -15.81 8.06 -5.32
C ALA A 20 -15.83 6.50 -5.36
N ALA A 21 -14.96 5.87 -6.15
CA ALA A 21 -14.83 4.42 -6.21
C ALA A 21 -14.41 3.81 -4.85
N TYR A 22 -13.64 4.53 -4.06
CA TYR A 22 -13.21 4.05 -2.75
C TYR A 22 -14.36 3.88 -1.75
N CYS A 23 -15.49 4.55 -1.92
CA CYS A 23 -16.66 4.28 -1.09
C CYS A 23 -17.15 2.83 -1.26
N GLY A 24 -17.11 2.32 -2.51
CA GLY A 24 -17.41 0.92 -2.79
C GLY A 24 -16.33 -0.03 -2.28
N THR A 25 -15.06 0.35 -2.41
CA THR A 25 -13.93 -0.39 -1.84
C THR A 25 -14.07 -0.56 -0.33
N VAL A 26 -14.37 0.53 0.40
CA VAL A 26 -14.56 0.46 1.87
C VAL A 26 -15.75 -0.41 2.23
N LYS A 27 -16.83 -0.39 1.43
CA LYS A 27 -17.97 -1.31 1.62
C LYS A 27 -17.54 -2.78 1.46
N ALA A 28 -16.74 -3.09 0.44
CA ALA A 28 -16.19 -4.44 0.28
C ALA A 28 -15.28 -4.83 1.45
N MET A 29 -14.45 -3.91 1.94
CA MET A 29 -13.61 -4.15 3.13
C MET A 29 -14.44 -4.48 4.36
N GLU A 30 -15.51 -3.72 4.63
CA GLU A 30 -16.42 -3.99 5.76
C GLU A 30 -17.06 -5.39 5.65
N GLU A 31 -17.56 -5.76 4.46
CA GLU A 31 -18.17 -7.07 4.22
C GLU A 31 -17.16 -8.23 4.33
N LEU A 32 -15.90 -8.00 3.99
CA LEU A 32 -14.79 -8.94 4.14
C LEU A 32 -14.22 -8.99 5.57
N GLY A 33 -14.70 -8.14 6.48
CA GLY A 33 -14.20 -8.05 7.84
C GLY A 33 -12.81 -7.41 7.94
N ILE A 34 -12.39 -6.64 6.93
CA ILE A 34 -11.12 -5.92 6.91
C ILE A 34 -11.29 -4.59 7.65
N ASN A 35 -10.76 -4.51 8.88
CA ASN A 35 -10.76 -3.30 9.69
C ASN A 35 -9.32 -2.91 10.03
N PRO A 36 -8.66 -2.06 9.23
CA PRO A 36 -7.26 -1.72 9.42
C PRO A 36 -7.03 -0.88 10.68
N ASN A 37 -5.96 -1.18 11.41
CA ASN A 37 -5.45 -0.32 12.48
C ASN A 37 -4.65 0.87 11.94
N THR A 38 -4.02 0.68 10.79
CA THR A 38 -3.25 1.70 10.08
C THR A 38 -3.86 1.96 8.71
N VAL A 39 -4.13 3.22 8.42
CA VAL A 39 -4.60 3.69 7.12
C VAL A 39 -3.70 4.81 6.62
N ALA A 40 -3.37 4.77 5.33
CA ALA A 40 -2.58 5.83 4.71
C ALA A 40 -3.21 6.29 3.40
N GLY A 41 -2.97 7.53 3.05
CA GLY A 41 -3.52 8.07 1.82
C GLY A 41 -2.71 9.20 1.22
N SER A 42 -2.89 9.35 -0.09
CA SER A 42 -2.36 10.43 -0.90
C SER A 42 -3.48 11.03 -1.73
N SER A 43 -3.50 12.36 -1.92
CA SER A 43 -4.54 13.06 -2.67
C SER A 43 -5.96 12.66 -2.21
N VAL A 44 -6.86 12.30 -3.10
CA VAL A 44 -8.21 11.83 -2.71
C VAL A 44 -8.17 10.63 -1.77
N GLY A 45 -7.15 9.78 -1.87
CA GLY A 45 -6.95 8.68 -0.92
C GLY A 45 -6.70 9.16 0.50
N SER A 46 -6.12 10.36 0.69
CA SER A 46 -5.96 10.96 2.01
C SER A 46 -7.30 11.37 2.64
N ILE A 47 -8.27 11.77 1.83
CA ILE A 47 -9.65 12.05 2.29
C ILE A 47 -10.27 10.76 2.84
N ILE A 48 -10.19 9.69 2.06
CA ILE A 48 -10.76 8.38 2.45
C ILE A 48 -10.08 7.85 3.72
N ALA A 49 -8.73 7.85 3.75
CA ALA A 49 -7.97 7.40 4.91
C ALA A 49 -8.30 8.21 6.17
N GLY A 50 -8.37 9.55 6.04
CA GLY A 50 -8.74 10.44 7.14
C GLY A 50 -10.15 10.20 7.66
N LEU A 51 -11.13 10.03 6.78
CA LEU A 51 -12.51 9.74 7.15
C LEU A 51 -12.65 8.36 7.81
N ILE A 52 -11.96 7.34 7.32
CA ILE A 52 -11.89 6.01 7.98
C ILE A 52 -11.24 6.15 9.38
N ALA A 53 -10.18 6.95 9.50
CA ALA A 53 -9.46 7.10 10.77
C ALA A 53 -10.30 7.76 11.86
N VAL A 54 -11.21 8.68 11.51
CA VAL A 54 -12.17 9.27 12.46
C VAL A 54 -13.44 8.42 12.64
N GLY A 55 -13.59 7.28 11.95
CA GLY A 55 -14.64 6.30 12.17
C GLY A 55 -15.83 6.37 11.23
N TYR A 56 -15.72 6.99 10.05
CA TYR A 56 -16.78 6.93 9.03
C TYR A 56 -16.93 5.52 8.45
N THR A 57 -18.18 5.08 8.32
CA THR A 57 -18.57 3.82 7.67
C THR A 57 -18.67 3.99 6.14
N ALA A 58 -18.65 2.88 5.40
CA ALA A 58 -18.85 2.89 3.95
C ALA A 58 -20.17 3.57 3.53
N LYS A 59 -21.25 3.38 4.31
CA LYS A 59 -22.53 4.04 4.06
C LYS A 59 -22.41 5.56 4.19
N GLU A 60 -21.81 6.04 5.26
CA GLU A 60 -21.61 7.47 5.49
C GLU A 60 -20.70 8.09 4.43
N LEU A 61 -19.64 7.39 4.02
CA LEU A 61 -18.77 7.82 2.91
C LEU A 61 -19.56 7.93 1.61
N LYS A 62 -20.40 6.93 1.29
CA LYS A 62 -21.29 7.00 0.12
C LYS A 62 -22.19 8.24 0.18
N ASP A 63 -22.83 8.49 1.31
CA ASP A 63 -23.74 9.63 1.46
C ASP A 63 -23.00 10.96 1.27
N ILE A 64 -21.77 11.10 1.80
CA ILE A 64 -20.92 12.28 1.62
C ILE A 64 -20.56 12.47 0.14
N PHE A 65 -20.02 11.44 -0.51
CA PHE A 65 -19.57 11.54 -1.91
C PHE A 65 -20.71 11.67 -2.93
N MET A 66 -21.92 11.24 -2.59
CA MET A 66 -23.10 11.46 -3.42
C MET A 66 -23.63 12.89 -3.30
N GLN A 67 -23.51 13.53 -2.13
CA GLN A 67 -24.09 14.86 -1.87
C GLN A 67 -23.11 16.00 -2.15
N VAL A 68 -21.81 15.75 -2.07
CA VAL A 68 -20.80 16.80 -2.22
C VAL A 68 -20.80 17.37 -3.64
N ASN A 69 -20.84 18.69 -3.72
CA ASN A 69 -20.57 19.42 -4.96
C ASN A 69 -19.11 19.90 -4.98
N PHE A 70 -18.27 19.15 -5.67
CA PHE A 70 -16.83 19.47 -5.75
C PHE A 70 -16.54 20.79 -6.49
N GLU A 71 -17.46 21.31 -7.30
CA GLU A 71 -17.27 22.62 -7.93
C GLU A 71 -17.23 23.77 -6.92
N LEU A 72 -17.87 23.61 -5.75
CA LEU A 72 -17.85 24.60 -4.68
C LEU A 72 -16.45 24.79 -4.08
N PHE A 73 -15.54 23.84 -4.29
CA PHE A 73 -14.16 23.96 -3.83
C PHE A 73 -13.27 24.81 -4.75
N ARG A 74 -13.85 25.29 -5.88
CA ARG A 74 -13.19 26.29 -6.74
C ARG A 74 -13.38 27.68 -6.13
N ASP A 75 -12.72 27.95 -5.00
CA ASP A 75 -12.59 29.29 -4.44
C ASP A 75 -11.53 30.06 -5.25
N LEU A 76 -12.00 30.60 -6.40
CA LEU A 76 -11.18 31.16 -7.47
C LEU A 76 -10.12 32.15 -6.96
N GLN A 77 -8.90 31.93 -7.37
CA GLN A 77 -7.77 32.84 -7.14
C GLN A 77 -7.12 33.17 -8.47
N PHE A 78 -6.99 34.48 -8.75
CA PHE A 78 -6.16 34.97 -9.84
C PHE A 78 -4.80 35.34 -9.27
N ALA A 79 -3.86 34.40 -9.19
CA ALA A 79 -2.48 34.67 -8.84
C ALA A 79 -1.59 34.40 -10.05
N ILE A 80 -0.69 35.35 -10.37
CA ILE A 80 0.34 35.17 -11.39
C ILE A 80 1.65 34.89 -10.67
N GLY A 81 2.37 33.84 -11.07
CA GLY A 81 3.67 33.50 -10.50
C GLY A 81 3.78 32.05 -10.03
N PRO A 82 4.81 31.73 -9.25
CA PRO A 82 5.10 30.34 -8.82
C PRO A 82 4.02 29.72 -7.93
N GLN A 83 3.08 30.52 -7.39
CA GLN A 83 1.95 30.06 -6.60
C GLN A 83 0.64 30.03 -7.41
N PHE A 84 0.73 29.94 -8.75
CA PHE A 84 -0.46 29.86 -9.60
C PHE A 84 -1.32 28.67 -9.23
N ALA A 85 -2.61 28.94 -8.98
CA ALA A 85 -3.63 27.94 -8.76
C ALA A 85 -5.02 28.54 -9.03
N LEU A 86 -5.96 27.70 -9.42
CA LEU A 86 -7.34 28.10 -9.63
C LEU A 86 -8.12 28.25 -8.32
N SER A 87 -7.76 27.50 -7.28
CA SER A 87 -8.41 27.48 -5.97
C SER A 87 -7.44 27.80 -4.86
N LYS A 88 -7.90 28.55 -3.83
CA LYS A 88 -7.15 28.76 -2.58
C LYS A 88 -7.14 27.50 -1.69
N GLY A 89 -8.19 26.68 -1.80
CA GLY A 89 -8.40 25.49 -1.01
C GLY A 89 -8.97 25.74 0.40
N GLU A 90 -9.43 26.97 0.70
CA GLU A 90 -10.00 27.28 2.01
C GLU A 90 -11.40 26.69 2.19
N VAL A 91 -12.25 26.78 1.16
CA VAL A 91 -13.59 26.17 1.21
C VAL A 91 -13.50 24.65 1.35
N PHE A 92 -12.52 24.04 0.69
CA PHE A 92 -12.25 22.62 0.81
C PHE A 92 -11.75 22.25 2.22
N LEU A 93 -10.86 23.05 2.80
CA LEU A 93 -10.37 22.87 4.17
C LEU A 93 -11.51 22.99 5.18
N ASP A 94 -12.38 23.97 5.05
CA ASP A 94 -13.52 24.15 5.95
C ASP A 94 -14.52 22.98 5.86
N TRP A 95 -14.74 22.43 4.67
CA TRP A 95 -15.53 21.23 4.48
C TRP A 95 -14.91 20.00 5.15
N LEU A 96 -13.60 19.81 5.03
CA LEU A 96 -12.87 18.71 5.70
C LEU A 96 -12.96 18.84 7.21
N ARG A 97 -12.75 20.05 7.76
CA ARG A 97 -12.90 20.33 9.20
C ARG A 97 -14.28 19.96 9.69
N ASP A 98 -15.31 20.44 8.99
CA ASP A 98 -16.70 20.17 9.37
C ASP A 98 -16.99 18.66 9.43
N LEU A 99 -16.52 17.89 8.45
CA LEU A 99 -16.67 16.43 8.45
C LEU A 99 -15.91 15.77 9.62
N ILE A 100 -14.62 16.06 9.75
CA ILE A 100 -13.75 15.41 10.73
C ILE A 100 -14.20 15.75 12.16
N GLU A 101 -14.43 17.03 12.46
CA GLU A 101 -14.86 17.48 13.78
C GLU A 101 -16.26 16.96 14.12
N LYS A 102 -17.20 16.96 13.17
CA LYS A 102 -18.55 16.44 13.37
C LYS A 102 -18.55 14.95 13.74
N LYS A 103 -17.71 14.16 13.10
CA LYS A 103 -17.59 12.74 13.42
C LYS A 103 -16.89 12.52 14.76
N TYR A 104 -15.83 13.27 15.04
CA TYR A 104 -15.02 13.15 16.26
C TYR A 104 -15.77 13.60 17.51
N TYR A 105 -16.42 14.78 17.46
CA TYR A 105 -17.14 15.35 18.60
C TYR A 105 -18.59 14.87 18.74
N GLY A 106 -19.15 14.23 17.70
CA GLY A 106 -20.50 13.66 17.71
C GLY A 106 -21.58 14.70 18.04
N GLU A 107 -22.47 14.36 18.97
CA GLU A 107 -23.59 15.23 19.40
C GLU A 107 -23.14 16.55 20.03
N ASN A 108 -21.90 16.61 20.50
CA ASN A 108 -21.33 17.83 21.11
C ASN A 108 -20.79 18.81 20.06
N TYR A 109 -20.77 18.44 18.79
CA TYR A 109 -20.22 19.27 17.74
C TYR A 109 -20.96 20.61 17.58
N LYS A 110 -20.17 21.69 17.57
CA LYS A 110 -20.60 23.03 17.19
C LYS A 110 -19.52 23.66 16.34
N LYS A 111 -19.85 23.97 15.08
CA LYS A 111 -18.91 24.51 14.11
C LYS A 111 -18.13 25.71 14.65
N GLY A 112 -16.81 25.68 14.56
CA GLY A 112 -15.91 26.74 15.02
C GLY A 112 -15.76 26.89 16.53
N SER A 113 -16.30 25.96 17.33
CA SER A 113 -16.23 26.03 18.80
C SER A 113 -15.26 25.03 19.42
N HIS A 114 -14.71 24.12 18.62
CA HIS A 114 -13.83 23.05 19.07
C HIS A 114 -12.39 23.29 18.63
N LYS A 115 -11.46 22.60 19.27
CA LYS A 115 -10.10 22.50 18.78
C LYS A 115 -10.10 21.64 17.53
N ALA A 116 -9.20 21.97 16.60
CA ALA A 116 -8.98 21.14 15.44
C ALA A 116 -8.56 19.72 15.86
N VAL A 117 -9.08 18.71 15.18
CA VAL A 117 -8.70 17.31 15.41
C VAL A 117 -7.30 17.09 14.87
N THR A 118 -6.39 16.61 15.72
CA THR A 118 -4.99 16.35 15.40
C THR A 118 -4.71 14.86 15.24
N PHE A 119 -3.53 14.50 14.72
CA PHE A 119 -3.16 13.09 14.60
C PHE A 119 -3.08 12.38 15.95
N SER A 120 -2.73 13.08 17.05
CA SER A 120 -2.68 12.51 18.39
C SER A 120 -4.06 12.13 18.94
N ASP A 121 -5.13 12.78 18.47
CA ASP A 121 -6.50 12.55 18.91
C ASP A 121 -7.10 11.27 18.30
N LEU A 122 -6.52 10.71 17.25
CA LEU A 122 -7.05 9.55 16.55
C LEU A 122 -6.66 8.23 17.24
N GLU A 123 -7.60 7.29 17.30
CA GLU A 123 -7.34 5.91 17.75
C GLU A 123 -6.55 5.13 16.70
N LYS A 124 -6.98 5.21 15.43
CA LYS A 124 -6.29 4.57 14.30
C LYS A 124 -5.03 5.34 13.93
N ASN A 125 -4.01 4.61 13.47
CA ASN A 125 -2.82 5.22 12.90
C ASN A 125 -3.15 5.75 11.50
N LEU A 126 -3.18 7.08 11.37
CA LEU A 126 -3.36 7.75 10.09
C LEU A 126 -2.02 8.27 9.57
N VAL A 127 -1.77 8.04 8.29
CA VAL A 127 -0.59 8.58 7.58
C VAL A 127 -1.07 9.33 6.34
N ILE A 128 -0.75 10.60 6.26
CA ILE A 128 -1.03 11.43 5.08
C ILE A 128 0.28 11.77 4.39
N ILE A 129 0.33 11.52 3.09
CA ILE A 129 1.51 11.76 2.26
C ILE A 129 1.34 13.04 1.45
N THR A 130 2.39 13.85 1.43
CA THR A 130 2.50 15.07 0.63
C THR A 130 3.88 15.11 -0.05
N THR A 131 4.02 15.93 -1.10
CA THR A 131 5.30 16.16 -1.77
C THR A 131 5.88 17.49 -1.33
N ASP A 132 7.12 17.48 -0.86
CA ASP A 132 7.90 18.66 -0.54
C ASP A 132 8.73 19.08 -1.76
N LEU A 133 8.31 20.14 -2.45
CA LEU A 133 9.02 20.67 -3.63
C LEU A 133 10.35 21.34 -3.26
N SER A 134 10.56 21.72 -2.00
CA SER A 134 11.78 22.41 -1.57
C SER A 134 12.93 21.43 -1.35
N SER A 135 12.65 20.18 -0.97
CA SER A 135 13.66 19.14 -0.77
C SER A 135 13.58 17.99 -1.79
N PHE A 136 12.56 17.98 -2.65
CA PHE A 136 12.25 16.88 -3.56
C PHE A 136 12.04 15.55 -2.81
N GLU A 137 11.42 15.63 -1.63
CA GLU A 137 11.16 14.49 -0.78
C GLU A 137 9.66 14.33 -0.47
N CYS A 138 9.29 13.11 -0.10
CA CYS A 138 7.98 12.82 0.44
C CYS A 138 7.91 13.31 1.91
N LYS A 139 6.93 14.15 2.24
CA LYS A 139 6.63 14.56 3.62
C LYS A 139 5.45 13.77 4.15
N GLU A 140 5.66 13.13 5.28
CA GLU A 140 4.64 12.42 6.03
C GLU A 140 4.06 13.29 7.14
N PHE A 141 2.72 13.22 7.28
CA PHE A 141 1.99 13.69 8.46
C PHE A 141 1.36 12.48 9.14
N SER A 142 1.70 12.26 10.40
CA SER A 142 1.26 11.12 11.19
C SER A 142 1.40 11.38 12.68
N LYS A 143 0.84 10.50 13.50
CA LYS A 143 1.00 10.56 14.97
C LYS A 143 2.46 10.51 15.40
N CYS A 144 3.33 9.82 14.66
CA CYS A 144 4.76 9.71 14.96
C CYS A 144 5.56 10.97 14.58
N GLU A 145 5.24 11.57 13.42
CA GLU A 145 6.03 12.66 12.85
C GLU A 145 5.50 14.05 13.22
N THR A 146 4.17 14.17 13.35
CA THR A 146 3.50 15.45 13.54
C THR A 146 2.23 15.29 14.40
N PRO A 147 2.35 14.83 15.67
CA PRO A 147 1.20 14.47 16.51
C PRO A 147 0.18 15.60 16.69
N ASP A 148 0.65 16.83 16.82
CA ASP A 148 -0.19 18.01 17.09
C ASP A 148 -0.66 18.73 15.82
N PHE A 149 -0.35 18.18 14.62
CA PHE A 149 -0.78 18.78 13.35
C PHE A 149 -2.24 18.43 13.06
N GLU A 150 -2.98 19.39 12.49
CA GLU A 150 -4.38 19.23 12.14
C GLU A 150 -4.57 18.24 10.98
N VAL A 151 -5.41 17.24 11.17
CA VAL A 151 -5.70 16.20 10.16
C VAL A 151 -6.32 16.82 8.89
N ALA A 152 -7.31 17.71 9.03
CA ALA A 152 -7.94 18.37 7.89
C ALA A 152 -6.94 19.15 7.03
N THR A 153 -6.01 19.88 7.68
CA THR A 153 -4.97 20.63 6.98
C THR A 153 -4.00 19.68 6.25
N ALA A 154 -3.60 18.56 6.86
CA ALA A 154 -2.74 17.57 6.20
C ALA A 154 -3.40 16.99 4.94
N ILE A 155 -4.70 16.65 5.01
CA ILE A 155 -5.48 16.17 3.85
C ILE A 155 -5.56 17.25 2.77
N ARG A 156 -5.85 18.50 3.16
CA ARG A 156 -5.89 19.64 2.22
C ARG A 156 -4.55 19.81 1.49
N ILE A 157 -3.43 19.69 2.20
CA ILE A 157 -2.10 19.75 1.59
C ILE A 157 -1.92 18.60 0.60
N SER A 158 -2.27 17.38 1.02
CA SER A 158 -2.16 16.18 0.19
C SER A 158 -2.99 16.24 -1.10
N CYS A 159 -4.05 17.05 -1.12
CA CYS A 159 -4.91 17.29 -2.28
C CYS A 159 -4.52 18.55 -3.07
N SER A 160 -3.39 19.18 -2.77
CA SER A 160 -2.95 20.41 -3.45
C SER A 160 -2.33 20.12 -4.81
N MET A 161 -3.16 19.67 -5.76
CA MET A 161 -2.72 19.37 -7.13
C MET A 161 -2.17 20.66 -7.80
N PRO A 162 -0.94 20.63 -8.33
CA PRO A 162 -0.32 21.77 -8.97
C PRO A 162 -1.20 22.33 -10.10
N GLY A 163 -1.37 23.66 -10.10
CA GLY A 163 -2.24 24.37 -11.03
C GLY A 163 -3.73 24.40 -10.66
N LEU A 164 -4.23 23.45 -9.89
CA LEU A 164 -5.64 23.42 -9.44
C LEU A 164 -5.80 24.04 -8.05
N MET A 165 -5.01 23.63 -7.08
CA MET A 165 -5.08 24.14 -5.71
C MET A 165 -3.76 24.73 -5.27
N LYS A 166 -3.82 25.87 -4.55
CA LYS A 166 -2.65 26.59 -4.07
C LYS A 166 -1.76 25.67 -3.22
N PRO A 167 -0.42 25.64 -3.50
CA PRO A 167 0.55 25.01 -2.63
C PRO A 167 0.44 25.50 -1.18
N TYR A 168 0.83 24.66 -0.23
CA TYR A 168 0.82 25.03 1.18
C TYR A 168 2.24 25.29 1.67
N GLU A 169 2.44 26.42 2.32
CA GLU A 169 3.73 26.78 2.93
C GLU A 169 3.77 26.27 4.36
N TYR A 170 4.72 25.40 4.65
CA TYR A 170 4.93 24.83 5.98
C TYR A 170 6.42 24.84 6.35
N ASN A 171 6.79 25.54 7.42
CA ASN A 171 8.18 25.63 7.89
C ASN A 171 9.16 26.04 6.77
N ASN A 172 8.86 27.07 6.00
CA ASN A 172 9.61 27.57 4.84
C ASN A 172 9.78 26.52 3.71
N ARG A 173 8.90 25.54 3.62
CA ARG A 173 8.83 24.54 2.56
C ARG A 173 7.52 24.66 1.82
N VAL A 174 7.57 24.32 0.52
CA VAL A 174 6.41 24.33 -0.36
C VAL A 174 5.90 22.89 -0.52
N LEU A 175 4.74 22.63 0.05
CA LEU A 175 4.10 21.32 0.01
C LEU A 175 2.95 21.30 -1.00
N VAL A 176 2.88 20.21 -1.77
CA VAL A 176 1.86 19.96 -2.79
C VAL A 176 1.30 18.54 -2.65
N ASP A 177 0.46 18.18 -3.62
CA ASP A 177 -0.19 16.88 -3.71
C ASP A 177 0.81 15.72 -3.56
N GLY A 178 0.42 14.72 -2.80
CA GLY A 178 1.29 13.62 -2.44
C GLY A 178 1.59 12.65 -3.58
N ASP A 179 0.74 12.60 -4.60
CA ASP A 179 0.93 11.70 -5.74
C ASP A 179 2.03 12.17 -6.70
N LEU A 180 2.45 13.43 -6.61
CA LEU A 180 3.41 13.99 -7.57
C LEU A 180 4.76 13.28 -7.56
N GLN A 181 5.24 12.85 -6.40
CA GLN A 181 6.57 12.25 -6.29
C GLN A 181 6.55 10.74 -6.20
N LYS A 182 5.66 10.21 -5.38
CA LYS A 182 5.52 8.77 -5.18
C LYS A 182 4.05 8.48 -4.94
N SER A 183 3.41 8.03 -5.97
CA SER A 183 1.98 7.74 -5.96
C SER A 183 1.54 6.69 -4.92
N SER A 184 2.49 6.02 -4.25
CA SER A 184 2.22 5.07 -3.17
C SER A 184 2.84 5.51 -1.85
N PRO A 185 2.05 5.54 -0.76
CA PRO A 185 2.54 5.75 0.62
C PRO A 185 3.54 4.68 1.08
N MET A 186 3.59 3.55 0.40
CA MET A 186 4.31 2.35 0.81
C MET A 186 5.81 2.55 1.08
N TRP A 187 6.47 3.43 0.35
CA TRP A 187 7.91 3.66 0.49
C TRP A 187 8.31 4.19 1.87
N LYS A 188 7.43 4.92 2.54
CA LYS A 188 7.68 5.42 3.89
C LYS A 188 7.19 4.45 4.95
N LEU A 189 6.02 3.87 4.74
CA LEU A 189 5.47 2.86 5.65
C LEU A 189 6.40 1.65 5.81
N SER A 190 7.14 1.27 4.77
CA SER A 190 8.11 0.18 4.82
C SER A 190 9.25 0.40 5.82
N LYS A 191 9.51 1.63 6.26
CA LYS A 191 10.59 1.96 7.18
C LYS A 191 10.13 2.23 8.61
N THR A 192 8.90 2.74 8.79
CA THR A 192 8.41 3.27 10.07
C THR A 192 7.27 2.47 10.72
N LEU A 193 6.47 1.74 9.95
CA LEU A 193 5.19 1.19 10.42
C LEU A 193 4.98 -0.31 10.13
N GLN A 194 6.03 -1.07 9.82
CA GLN A 194 5.87 -2.52 9.68
C GLN A 194 6.05 -3.23 11.03
N PRO A 195 4.97 -3.54 11.75
CA PRO A 195 4.99 -4.72 12.59
C PRO A 195 5.32 -5.92 11.70
N ALA A 196 6.16 -6.82 12.17
CA ALA A 196 6.70 -7.93 11.37
C ALA A 196 5.63 -8.83 10.72
N ASN A 197 4.36 -8.68 11.10
CA ASN A 197 3.23 -9.52 10.71
C ASN A 197 2.11 -8.82 9.94
N GLU A 198 2.12 -7.50 9.75
CA GLU A 198 1.09 -6.81 8.98
C GLU A 198 1.25 -7.03 7.48
N ARG A 199 0.12 -7.24 6.82
CA ARG A 199 0.01 -7.27 5.36
C ARG A 199 -0.34 -5.87 4.85
N ILE A 200 0.18 -5.49 3.70
CA ILE A 200 -0.16 -4.22 3.05
C ILE A 200 -1.22 -4.50 1.99
N LEU A 201 -2.29 -3.72 2.02
CA LEU A 201 -3.35 -3.71 1.03
C LEU A 201 -3.42 -2.32 0.41
N GLU A 202 -2.93 -2.18 -0.81
CA GLU A 202 -2.94 -0.92 -1.53
C GLU A 202 -4.03 -0.89 -2.61
N PHE A 203 -4.78 0.20 -2.64
CA PHE A 203 -5.81 0.49 -3.63
C PHE A 203 -5.37 1.64 -4.52
N ARG A 204 -5.49 1.46 -5.83
CA ARG A 204 -5.16 2.47 -6.85
C ARG A 204 -6.32 2.66 -7.80
N LEU A 205 -6.47 3.89 -8.26
CA LEU A 205 -7.46 4.26 -9.26
C LEU A 205 -6.77 4.44 -10.61
N GLU A 206 -7.18 3.66 -11.58
CA GLU A 206 -6.74 3.80 -12.96
C GLU A 206 -7.93 4.14 -13.85
N GLY A 207 -7.69 4.83 -14.92
CA GLY A 207 -8.69 5.18 -15.90
C GLY A 207 -8.09 5.25 -17.29
N ASP A 208 -8.94 5.17 -18.29
CA ASP A 208 -8.53 5.29 -19.67
C ASP A 208 -8.08 6.73 -19.94
N PHE A 209 -6.91 6.90 -20.51
CA PHE A 209 -6.35 8.20 -20.88
C PHE A 209 -6.41 8.34 -22.41
N GLU A 210 -7.25 9.23 -22.88
CA GLU A 210 -7.15 9.74 -24.25
C GLU A 210 -6.53 11.14 -24.18
N GLY A 211 -5.32 11.28 -24.70
CA GLY A 211 -4.65 12.58 -24.81
C GLY A 211 -5.37 13.49 -25.80
N ASN A 212 -6.10 14.46 -25.29
CA ASN A 212 -6.78 15.51 -26.07
C ASN A 212 -6.69 16.83 -25.29
N GLU A 213 -5.45 17.29 -25.05
CA GLU A 213 -5.19 18.52 -24.31
C GLU A 213 -5.65 19.72 -25.11
N LYS A 214 -6.76 20.35 -24.70
CA LYS A 214 -7.34 21.52 -25.36
C LYS A 214 -6.92 22.84 -24.72
N ASN A 215 -6.37 22.78 -23.49
CA ASN A 215 -5.95 23.96 -22.74
C ASN A 215 -4.79 23.67 -21.79
N THR A 216 -4.18 24.72 -21.26
CA THR A 216 -3.00 24.63 -20.37
C THR A 216 -3.24 23.79 -19.12
N ILE A 217 -4.45 23.80 -18.58
CA ILE A 217 -4.79 23.03 -17.35
C ILE A 217 -4.85 21.54 -17.67
N GLU A 218 -5.48 21.17 -18.79
CA GLU A 218 -5.49 19.79 -19.26
C GLU A 218 -4.08 19.30 -19.55
N TYR A 219 -3.23 20.11 -20.17
CA TYR A 219 -1.82 19.78 -20.40
C TYR A 219 -1.06 19.52 -19.08
N ILE A 220 -1.19 20.41 -18.08
CA ILE A 220 -0.57 20.21 -16.76
C ILE A 220 -1.09 18.94 -16.11
N ASN A 221 -2.39 18.67 -16.20
CA ASN A 221 -3.00 17.46 -15.65
C ASN A 221 -2.50 16.18 -16.34
N SER A 222 -2.32 16.22 -17.66
CA SER A 222 -1.75 15.09 -18.42
C SER A 222 -0.31 14.81 -18.01
N LEU A 223 0.52 15.85 -17.84
CA LEU A 223 1.88 15.69 -17.32
C LEU A 223 1.89 15.09 -15.90
N TYR A 224 1.01 15.58 -15.03
CA TYR A 224 0.86 15.07 -13.68
C TYR A 224 0.44 13.59 -13.70
N SER A 225 -0.60 13.24 -14.47
CA SER A 225 -1.09 11.88 -14.61
C SER A 225 -0.02 10.94 -15.16
N TYR A 226 0.74 11.38 -16.16
CA TYR A 226 1.84 10.60 -16.74
C TYR A 226 2.92 10.27 -15.69
N ALA A 227 3.33 11.27 -14.90
CA ALA A 227 4.32 11.07 -13.84
C ALA A 227 3.81 10.08 -12.77
N THR A 228 2.52 10.15 -12.41
CA THR A 228 1.93 9.24 -11.42
C THR A 228 1.79 7.81 -11.95
N ILE A 229 1.46 7.64 -13.24
CA ILE A 229 1.35 6.31 -13.89
C ILE A 229 2.70 5.61 -13.90
N ILE A 230 3.78 6.27 -14.39
CA ILE A 230 5.13 5.66 -14.43
C ILE A 230 5.59 5.24 -13.03
N ALA A 231 5.36 6.11 -12.03
CA ALA A 231 5.72 5.76 -10.66
C ALA A 231 4.93 4.55 -10.13
N THR A 232 3.67 4.41 -10.55
CA THR A 232 2.79 3.28 -10.19
C THR A 232 3.25 1.98 -10.85
N GLU A 233 3.48 1.98 -12.17
CA GLU A 233 3.96 0.80 -12.90
C GLU A 233 5.25 0.25 -12.30
N PHE A 234 6.20 1.13 -12.00
CA PHE A 234 7.45 0.73 -11.35
C PHE A 234 7.25 0.06 -9.99
N ILE A 235 6.28 0.54 -9.21
CA ILE A 235 5.94 -0.06 -7.91
C ILE A 235 5.28 -1.42 -8.11
N MET A 236 4.36 -1.54 -9.08
CA MET A 236 3.68 -2.79 -9.36
C MET A 236 4.66 -3.89 -9.74
N ASP A 237 5.62 -3.61 -10.62
CA ASP A 237 6.64 -4.56 -11.04
C ASP A 237 7.46 -5.10 -9.87
N ILE A 238 7.70 -4.26 -8.85
CA ILE A 238 8.51 -4.65 -7.70
C ILE A 238 7.71 -5.41 -6.63
N TYR A 239 6.41 -5.08 -6.45
CA TYR A 239 5.67 -5.48 -5.25
C TYR A 239 4.48 -6.39 -5.50
N ASN A 240 3.90 -6.42 -6.71
CA ASN A 240 2.64 -7.12 -7.00
C ASN A 240 2.69 -8.63 -6.67
N GLU A 241 3.86 -9.25 -6.77
CA GLU A 241 4.02 -10.67 -6.50
C GLU A 241 4.48 -10.98 -5.06
N LYS A 242 4.81 -9.96 -4.24
CA LYS A 242 5.28 -10.19 -2.87
C LYS A 242 4.17 -10.74 -1.97
N ASP A 243 4.55 -11.70 -1.13
CA ASP A 243 3.63 -12.40 -0.25
C ASP A 243 2.79 -11.49 0.66
N LYS A 244 3.43 -10.51 1.30
CA LYS A 244 2.76 -9.61 2.27
C LYS A 244 2.17 -8.36 1.63
N PHE A 245 2.14 -8.27 0.30
CA PHE A 245 1.67 -7.11 -0.42
C PHE A 245 0.54 -7.48 -1.37
N ASP A 246 -0.62 -6.93 -1.12
CA ASP A 246 -1.80 -7.08 -1.95
C ASP A 246 -2.11 -5.73 -2.62
N TYR A 247 -2.25 -5.74 -3.93
CA TYR A 247 -2.41 -4.55 -4.76
C TYR A 247 -3.67 -4.67 -5.61
N ILE A 248 -4.57 -3.74 -5.44
CA ILE A 248 -5.85 -3.73 -6.14
C ILE A 248 -5.95 -2.48 -7.00
N VAL A 249 -5.95 -2.69 -8.30
CA VAL A 249 -6.24 -1.63 -9.28
C VAL A 249 -7.75 -1.58 -9.51
N ILE A 250 -8.32 -0.40 -9.35
CA ILE A 250 -9.72 -0.13 -9.62
C ILE A 250 -9.79 0.66 -10.92
N ASN A 251 -10.19 -0.02 -11.99
CA ASN A 251 -10.45 0.63 -13.27
C ASN A 251 -11.72 1.49 -13.17
N THR A 252 -11.59 2.77 -13.46
CA THR A 252 -12.63 3.79 -13.36
C THR A 252 -13.17 4.22 -14.73
N GLY A 253 -12.74 3.56 -15.81
CA GLY A 253 -13.12 3.86 -17.18
C GLY A 253 -12.64 5.24 -17.64
N ASP A 254 -13.44 5.86 -18.49
CA ASP A 254 -13.16 7.14 -19.16
C ASP A 254 -13.42 8.41 -18.32
N ILE A 255 -13.48 8.27 -16.99
CA ILE A 255 -13.75 9.42 -16.11
C ILE A 255 -12.53 10.36 -16.07
N ASN A 256 -12.70 11.59 -16.51
CA ASN A 256 -11.67 12.61 -16.42
C ASN A 256 -11.48 13.06 -14.96
N ILE A 257 -10.25 13.10 -14.49
CA ILE A 257 -9.89 13.42 -13.10
C ILE A 257 -10.34 14.82 -12.65
N VAL A 258 -10.55 15.75 -13.60
CA VAL A 258 -10.96 17.13 -13.34
C VAL A 258 -12.46 17.39 -13.64
N ASP A 259 -13.24 16.36 -13.93
CA ASP A 259 -14.69 16.49 -14.10
C ASP A 259 -15.39 16.55 -12.73
N PHE A 260 -15.27 17.69 -12.06
CA PHE A 260 -15.84 17.90 -10.72
C PHE A 260 -17.37 17.96 -10.69
N ASN A 261 -18.03 18.01 -11.84
CA ASN A 261 -19.50 17.99 -11.98
C ASN A 261 -20.02 16.61 -12.42
N LEU A 262 -19.47 15.56 -11.84
CA LEU A 262 -19.84 14.20 -12.20
C LEU A 262 -21.29 13.89 -11.82
N ALA A 263 -22.07 13.41 -12.77
CA ALA A 263 -23.48 13.02 -12.56
C ALA A 263 -23.59 11.92 -11.48
N ALA A 264 -24.71 11.90 -10.76
CA ALA A 264 -24.95 10.92 -9.68
C ALA A 264 -24.82 9.47 -10.16
N GLU A 265 -25.33 9.14 -11.34
CA GLU A 265 -25.19 7.81 -11.95
C GLU A 265 -23.73 7.41 -12.15
N LYS A 266 -22.88 8.31 -12.66
CA LYS A 266 -21.45 8.04 -12.83
C LYS A 266 -20.73 7.84 -11.48
N ARG A 267 -21.13 8.59 -10.44
CA ARG A 267 -20.59 8.37 -9.07
C ARG A 267 -21.00 6.99 -8.54
N GLU A 268 -22.24 6.57 -8.72
CA GLU A 268 -22.69 5.24 -8.33
C GLU A 268 -21.96 4.13 -9.10
N ASN A 269 -21.73 4.31 -10.40
CA ASN A 269 -20.96 3.36 -11.21
C ASN A 269 -19.51 3.24 -10.72
N LEU A 270 -18.85 4.35 -10.33
CA LEU A 270 -17.53 4.33 -9.71
C LEU A 270 -17.54 3.54 -8.40
N MET A 271 -18.53 3.79 -7.53
CA MET A 271 -18.66 3.05 -6.26
C MET A 271 -18.89 1.56 -6.51
N LEU A 272 -19.71 1.21 -7.50
CA LEU A 272 -19.95 -0.17 -7.89
C LEU A 272 -18.66 -0.83 -8.41
N ALA A 273 -17.90 -0.13 -9.25
CA ALA A 273 -16.61 -0.61 -9.75
C ALA A 273 -15.63 -0.88 -8.61
N GLY A 274 -15.47 0.05 -7.65
CA GLY A 274 -14.63 -0.14 -6.47
C GLY A 274 -15.03 -1.35 -5.64
N TYR A 275 -16.34 -1.54 -5.41
CA TYR A 275 -16.85 -2.69 -4.69
C TYR A 275 -16.58 -4.00 -5.44
N GLN A 276 -16.96 -4.09 -6.71
CA GLN A 276 -16.84 -5.33 -7.48
C GLN A 276 -15.40 -5.77 -7.66
N GLN A 277 -14.49 -4.84 -8.00
CA GLN A 277 -13.09 -5.17 -8.24
C GLN A 277 -12.36 -5.54 -6.94
N THR A 278 -12.71 -4.91 -5.82
CA THR A 278 -12.21 -5.32 -4.51
C THR A 278 -12.69 -6.73 -4.15
N MET A 279 -13.98 -7.03 -4.30
CA MET A 279 -14.52 -8.36 -4.03
C MET A 279 -13.93 -9.43 -4.96
N ASP A 280 -13.74 -9.11 -6.25
CA ASP A 280 -13.13 -10.02 -7.22
C ASP A 280 -11.69 -10.37 -6.85
N TYR A 281 -10.91 -9.38 -6.40
CA TYR A 281 -9.56 -9.64 -5.94
C TYR A 281 -9.52 -10.69 -4.83
N PHE A 282 -10.31 -10.51 -3.79
CA PHE A 282 -10.33 -11.44 -2.66
C PHE A 282 -10.91 -12.81 -3.01
N LYS A 283 -11.85 -12.87 -3.93
CA LYS A 283 -12.50 -14.11 -4.36
C LYS A 283 -11.70 -14.91 -5.37
N ASN A 284 -11.04 -14.26 -6.31
CA ASN A 284 -10.48 -14.90 -7.49
C ASN A 284 -8.95 -14.69 -7.65
N VAL A 285 -8.41 -13.53 -7.29
CA VAL A 285 -7.01 -13.21 -7.51
C VAL A 285 -6.14 -13.67 -6.34
N LEU A 286 -6.51 -13.30 -5.13
CA LEU A 286 -5.76 -13.64 -3.93
C LEU A 286 -5.61 -15.16 -3.70
N PRO A 287 -6.64 -16.00 -3.88
CA PRO A 287 -6.47 -17.45 -3.77
C PRO A 287 -5.44 -18.00 -4.74
N LYS A 288 -5.48 -17.60 -6.01
CA LYS A 288 -4.48 -18.02 -7.03
C LYS A 288 -3.05 -17.60 -6.65
N LYS A 289 -2.90 -16.38 -6.11
CA LYS A 289 -1.61 -15.92 -5.58
C LYS A 289 -1.13 -16.81 -4.43
N LYS A 290 -2.02 -17.21 -3.53
CA LYS A 290 -1.71 -18.10 -2.41
C LYS A 290 -1.41 -19.53 -2.84
N GLU A 291 -2.09 -20.05 -3.85
CA GLU A 291 -1.76 -21.34 -4.47
C GLU A 291 -0.35 -21.35 -5.04
N LYS A 292 0.02 -20.32 -5.80
CA LYS A 292 1.39 -20.16 -6.35
C LYS A 292 2.44 -20.09 -5.23
N LEU A 293 2.16 -19.36 -4.17
CA LEU A 293 3.06 -19.27 -3.01
C LEU A 293 3.18 -20.62 -2.28
N LEU A 294 2.08 -21.34 -2.10
CA LEU A 294 2.08 -22.68 -1.50
C LEU A 294 2.96 -23.63 -2.32
N GLU A 295 2.85 -23.61 -3.63
CA GLU A 295 3.69 -24.43 -4.53
C GLU A 295 5.18 -24.11 -4.33
N ILE A 296 5.54 -22.82 -4.35
CA ILE A 296 6.93 -22.35 -4.19
C ILE A 296 7.50 -22.82 -2.85
N TYR A 297 6.80 -22.54 -1.75
CA TYR A 297 7.29 -22.90 -0.41
C TYR A 297 7.31 -24.41 -0.18
N THR A 298 6.40 -25.16 -0.79
CA THR A 298 6.42 -26.64 -0.75
C THR A 298 7.65 -27.18 -1.48
N ASN A 299 8.02 -26.61 -2.64
CA ASN A 299 9.23 -27.01 -3.36
C ASN A 299 10.52 -26.68 -2.59
N ILE A 300 10.55 -25.54 -1.88
CA ILE A 300 11.65 -25.18 -0.99
C ILE A 300 11.73 -26.21 0.15
N GLU A 301 10.63 -26.51 0.81
CA GLU A 301 10.57 -27.48 1.92
C GLU A 301 11.06 -28.87 1.50
N LEU A 302 10.58 -29.37 0.36
CA LEU A 302 11.01 -30.66 -0.19
C LEU A 302 12.51 -30.69 -0.48
N SER A 303 13.05 -29.61 -1.04
CA SER A 303 14.48 -29.50 -1.34
C SER A 303 15.32 -29.49 -0.07
N LEU A 304 14.91 -28.74 0.96
CA LEU A 304 15.58 -28.71 2.26
C LEU A 304 15.53 -30.06 2.98
N LYS A 305 14.39 -30.76 2.92
CA LYS A 305 14.26 -32.15 3.45
C LYS A 305 15.22 -33.13 2.74
N LYS A 306 15.35 -33.00 1.40
CA LYS A 306 16.31 -33.81 0.62
C LYS A 306 17.77 -33.46 1.01
N ILE A 307 18.10 -32.20 1.21
CA ILE A 307 19.42 -31.75 1.69
C ILE A 307 19.70 -32.37 3.05
N LYS A 308 18.77 -32.24 4.01
CA LYS A 308 18.89 -32.83 5.34
C LYS A 308 19.20 -34.32 5.27
N LYS A 309 18.40 -35.10 4.50
CA LYS A 309 18.62 -36.54 4.32
C LYS A 309 20.00 -36.86 3.74
N ASN A 310 20.51 -36.09 2.78
CA ASN A 310 21.81 -36.35 2.19
C ASN A 310 22.96 -36.00 3.14
N ILE A 311 22.84 -34.93 3.90
CA ILE A 311 23.85 -34.56 4.91
C ILE A 311 23.90 -35.63 6.02
N THR A 312 22.78 -36.05 6.57
CA THR A 312 22.71 -37.08 7.62
C THR A 312 23.23 -38.45 7.16
N THR A 313 23.18 -38.74 5.87
CA THR A 313 23.72 -40.01 5.30
C THR A 313 25.14 -39.85 4.75
N ASN A 314 25.90 -38.86 5.21
CA ASN A 314 27.26 -38.58 4.75
C ASN A 314 27.41 -38.37 3.22
N LYS A 315 26.36 -37.89 2.56
CA LYS A 315 26.35 -37.51 1.14
C LYS A 315 26.38 -35.97 0.99
N VAL A 316 27.24 -35.30 1.72
CA VAL A 316 27.32 -33.82 1.84
C VAL A 316 27.42 -33.16 0.45
N GLN A 317 28.25 -33.72 -0.45
CA GLN A 317 28.37 -33.17 -1.82
C GLN A 317 27.06 -33.19 -2.59
N LYS A 318 26.25 -34.25 -2.43
CA LYS A 318 24.92 -34.31 -3.06
C LYS A 318 23.96 -33.28 -2.46
N GLY A 319 24.04 -33.05 -1.13
CA GLY A 319 23.30 -31.98 -0.47
C GLY A 319 23.67 -30.59 -1.04
N LYS A 320 24.96 -30.33 -1.27
CA LYS A 320 25.43 -29.10 -1.89
C LYS A 320 24.85 -28.87 -3.30
N TYR A 321 24.77 -29.90 -4.14
CA TYR A 321 24.20 -29.77 -5.49
C TYR A 321 22.71 -29.49 -5.42
N ILE A 322 21.94 -30.18 -4.56
CA ILE A 322 20.51 -29.90 -4.38
C ILE A 322 20.29 -28.45 -3.92
N LEU A 323 21.17 -27.91 -3.06
CA LEU A 323 21.08 -26.52 -2.65
C LEU A 323 21.41 -25.55 -3.77
N ALA A 324 22.38 -25.89 -4.65
CA ALA A 324 22.65 -25.10 -5.85
C ALA A 324 21.44 -25.06 -6.80
N ASP A 325 20.82 -26.22 -7.05
CA ASP A 325 19.61 -26.31 -7.87
C ASP A 325 18.45 -25.52 -7.26
N LEU A 326 18.30 -25.56 -5.94
CA LEU A 326 17.31 -24.73 -5.22
C LEU A 326 17.56 -23.25 -5.48
N PHE A 327 18.82 -22.79 -5.47
CA PHE A 327 19.11 -21.38 -5.75
C PHE A 327 18.81 -20.98 -7.20
N VAL A 328 19.03 -21.87 -8.17
CA VAL A 328 18.62 -21.63 -9.56
C VAL A 328 17.10 -21.48 -9.62
N TYR A 329 16.35 -22.39 -8.99
CA TYR A 329 14.90 -22.29 -8.88
C TYR A 329 14.44 -20.98 -8.24
N LEU A 330 15.10 -20.56 -7.15
CA LEU A 330 14.77 -19.32 -6.43
C LEU A 330 15.07 -18.05 -7.23
N CYS A 331 15.95 -18.08 -8.24
CA CYS A 331 16.20 -16.90 -9.08
C CYS A 331 14.92 -16.41 -9.76
N ASP A 332 14.03 -17.32 -10.14
CA ASP A 332 12.75 -16.97 -10.79
C ASP A 332 11.72 -16.41 -9.81
N TYR A 333 11.95 -16.53 -8.50
CA TYR A 333 10.98 -16.19 -7.45
C TYR A 333 11.54 -15.25 -6.36
N VAL A 334 12.72 -14.64 -6.59
CA VAL A 334 13.39 -13.74 -5.61
C VAL A 334 12.51 -12.57 -5.21
N THR A 335 11.69 -12.06 -6.13
CA THR A 335 10.78 -10.95 -5.89
C THR A 335 9.53 -11.37 -5.10
N ILE A 336 9.16 -12.64 -5.17
CA ILE A 336 7.93 -13.21 -4.60
C ILE A 336 8.16 -13.62 -3.16
N ILE A 337 9.30 -14.27 -2.90
CA ILE A 337 9.64 -14.80 -1.58
C ILE A 337 9.94 -13.65 -0.63
N ASP A 338 9.45 -13.76 0.59
CA ASP A 338 9.73 -12.83 1.66
C ASP A 338 11.26 -12.72 1.86
N LYS A 339 11.74 -11.47 2.02
CA LYS A 339 13.16 -11.15 2.16
C LYS A 339 13.82 -11.88 3.34
N CYS A 340 13.09 -12.09 4.42
CA CYS A 340 13.57 -12.84 5.59
C CYS A 340 13.83 -14.30 5.24
N GLY A 341 12.88 -14.97 4.59
CA GLY A 341 13.02 -16.36 4.15
C GLY A 341 14.14 -16.54 3.13
N TYR A 342 14.26 -15.62 2.16
CA TYR A 342 15.36 -15.65 1.20
C TYR A 342 16.73 -15.49 1.86
N ASN A 343 16.87 -14.53 2.78
CA ASN A 343 18.13 -14.33 3.51
C ASN A 343 18.49 -15.55 4.38
N ALA A 344 17.52 -16.17 5.07
CA ALA A 344 17.75 -17.37 5.85
C ALA A 344 18.25 -18.54 4.99
N ILE A 345 17.72 -18.71 3.76
CA ILE A 345 18.22 -19.70 2.81
C ILE A 345 19.65 -19.36 2.37
N LYS A 346 19.95 -18.09 2.12
CA LYS A 346 21.29 -17.59 1.74
C LYS A 346 22.30 -17.83 2.86
N ASP A 347 21.94 -17.55 4.10
CA ASP A 347 22.80 -17.76 5.29
C ASP A 347 23.08 -19.25 5.48
N PHE A 348 22.08 -20.10 5.33
CA PHE A 348 22.24 -21.55 5.33
C PHE A 348 23.18 -22.03 4.21
N LYS A 349 23.09 -21.47 3.00
CA LYS A 349 24.01 -21.77 1.89
C LYS A 349 25.43 -21.44 2.26
N SER A 350 25.68 -20.23 2.77
CA SER A 350 27.01 -19.79 3.18
C SER A 350 27.56 -20.72 4.26
N ALA A 351 26.78 -21.00 5.30
CA ALA A 351 27.17 -21.91 6.37
C ALA A 351 27.52 -23.33 5.86
N LEU A 352 26.70 -23.88 4.96
CA LEU A 352 26.97 -25.20 4.37
C LEU A 352 28.28 -25.19 3.58
N TYR A 353 28.48 -24.20 2.70
CA TYR A 353 29.66 -24.15 1.81
C TYR A 353 30.97 -23.92 2.57
N GLU A 354 30.99 -23.07 3.58
CA GLU A 354 32.15 -22.78 4.43
C GLU A 354 32.56 -23.96 5.33
N ASN A 355 31.62 -24.85 5.65
CA ASN A 355 31.88 -25.98 6.52
C ASN A 355 32.14 -27.30 5.77
N ILE A 356 32.13 -27.32 4.42
CA ILE A 356 32.48 -28.53 3.68
C ILE A 356 33.99 -28.73 3.64
N ILE A 357 34.45 -29.91 4.14
CA ILE A 357 35.81 -30.37 4.00
C ILE A 357 35.88 -31.31 2.82
N HIS A 358 36.65 -30.96 1.82
CA HIS A 358 36.95 -31.83 0.67
C HIS A 358 38.16 -32.71 0.97
N PRO A 359 38.10 -34.02 0.79
CA PRO A 359 39.26 -34.91 0.94
C PRO A 359 40.28 -34.63 -0.17
N PRO A 360 41.62 -34.74 0.11
CA PRO A 360 42.64 -34.31 -0.84
C PRO A 360 42.73 -35.15 -2.11
N LEU A 361 42.37 -36.43 -2.12
CA LEU A 361 42.45 -37.32 -3.33
C LEU A 361 41.30 -38.34 -3.41
N PHE A 362 40.96 -39.00 -2.34
CA PHE A 362 39.89 -40.02 -2.29
C PHE A 362 39.11 -39.90 -0.97
N GLY A 363 37.78 -40.01 -1.07
CA GLY A 363 36.93 -39.99 0.13
C GLY A 363 35.64 -39.19 -0.07
N LYS A 364 34.82 -39.18 0.99
CA LYS A 364 33.57 -38.42 1.00
C LYS A 364 33.78 -37.07 1.67
N ALA A 365 33.18 -36.01 1.13
CA ALA A 365 33.14 -34.71 1.77
C ALA A 365 32.41 -34.82 3.12
N LYS A 366 32.95 -34.15 4.15
CA LYS A 366 32.45 -34.09 5.52
C LYS A 366 32.16 -32.66 5.93
N LEU A 367 31.37 -32.44 6.96
CA LEU A 367 31.19 -31.15 7.58
C LEU A 367 32.17 -30.92 8.72
N LYS A 368 32.78 -29.73 8.77
CA LYS A 368 33.64 -29.29 9.84
C LYS A 368 32.86 -29.01 11.13
N ASN A 369 31.73 -28.31 11.01
CA ASN A 369 30.85 -27.97 12.11
C ASN A 369 29.43 -28.47 11.83
N GLU A 370 29.24 -29.77 11.96
CA GLU A 370 27.98 -30.43 11.63
C GLU A 370 26.81 -29.92 12.47
N LYS A 371 27.00 -29.73 13.78
CA LYS A 371 25.96 -29.23 14.69
C LYS A 371 25.43 -27.86 14.28
N TYR A 372 26.31 -26.94 13.91
CA TYR A 372 25.93 -25.60 13.49
C TYR A 372 25.11 -25.60 12.19
N VAL A 373 25.59 -26.34 11.18
CA VAL A 373 24.90 -26.46 9.89
C VAL A 373 23.50 -27.10 10.07
N PHE A 374 23.40 -28.12 10.93
CA PHE A 374 22.11 -28.74 11.24
C PHE A 374 21.17 -27.81 12.00
N CYS A 375 21.69 -27.02 12.96
CA CYS A 375 20.86 -26.05 13.69
C CYS A 375 20.21 -25.04 12.73
N LEU A 376 20.99 -24.46 11.82
CA LEU A 376 20.45 -23.53 10.81
C LEU A 376 19.44 -24.20 9.88
N LEU A 377 19.70 -25.43 9.45
CA LEU A 377 18.79 -26.17 8.58
C LEU A 377 17.46 -26.48 9.29
N GLU A 378 17.47 -26.86 10.55
CA GLU A 378 16.28 -27.10 11.34
C GLU A 378 15.45 -25.82 11.53
N GLN A 379 16.10 -24.72 11.89
CA GLN A 379 15.43 -23.43 12.02
C GLN A 379 14.78 -22.99 10.69
N LEU A 380 15.49 -23.14 9.59
CA LEU A 380 14.98 -22.82 8.27
C LEU A 380 13.78 -23.73 7.88
N LEU A 381 13.87 -25.03 8.16
CA LEU A 381 12.77 -25.97 7.91
C LEU A 381 11.52 -25.62 8.72
N ILE A 382 11.69 -25.19 9.97
CA ILE A 382 10.56 -24.73 10.81
C ILE A 382 9.89 -23.51 10.16
N GLN A 383 10.66 -22.48 9.81
CA GLN A 383 10.14 -21.26 9.18
C GLN A 383 9.40 -21.55 7.86
N ILE A 384 9.98 -22.38 7.00
CA ILE A 384 9.36 -22.75 5.72
C ILE A 384 8.10 -23.58 5.94
N ASN A 385 8.11 -24.52 6.89
CA ASN A 385 6.93 -25.32 7.20
C ASN A 385 5.77 -24.47 7.76
N GLU A 386 6.07 -23.48 8.61
CA GLU A 386 5.06 -22.51 9.10
C GLU A 386 4.38 -21.80 7.93
N LYS A 387 5.16 -21.35 6.92
CA LYS A 387 4.63 -20.73 5.71
C LYS A 387 3.75 -21.70 4.89
N VAL A 388 4.18 -22.92 4.71
CA VAL A 388 3.40 -23.96 4.00
C VAL A 388 2.07 -24.21 4.72
N GLN A 389 2.06 -24.26 6.05
CA GLN A 389 0.83 -24.44 6.82
C GLN A 389 -0.08 -23.22 6.74
N GLU A 390 0.46 -21.99 6.84
CA GLU A 390 -0.29 -20.74 6.68
C GLU A 390 -1.09 -20.73 5.36
N TYR A 391 -0.45 -21.09 4.23
CA TYR A 391 -1.13 -21.11 2.94
C TYR A 391 -2.12 -22.26 2.78
N LYS A 392 -1.83 -23.43 3.34
CA LYS A 392 -2.78 -24.55 3.35
C LYS A 392 -4.04 -24.19 4.13
N GLU A 393 -3.88 -23.62 5.33
CA GLU A 393 -5.02 -23.17 6.16
C GLU A 393 -5.83 -22.07 5.48
N PHE A 394 -5.18 -21.22 4.66
CA PHE A 394 -5.87 -20.21 3.89
C PHE A 394 -6.71 -20.81 2.76
N LEU A 395 -6.19 -21.84 2.06
CA LEU A 395 -6.83 -22.44 0.89
C LEU A 395 -7.85 -23.52 1.25
N ASP A 396 -7.73 -24.16 2.41
CA ASP A 396 -8.67 -25.19 2.89
C ASP A 396 -9.98 -24.60 3.45
N VAL A 397 -10.14 -23.26 3.46
CA VAL A 397 -11.34 -22.51 3.83
C VAL A 397 -12.14 -22.10 2.60
#